data_36c54f8c9078e41c2ef73a57a904251d
#
_entry.id   36c54f8c9078e41c2ef73a57a904251d
#
_cell.length_a   1.000
_cell.length_b   1.000
_cell.length_c   1.000
_cell.angle_alpha   90.00
_cell.angle_beta   90.00
_cell.angle_gamma   90.00
#
_symmetry.space_group_name_H-M   'P 1'
#
loop_
_entity.id
_entity.type
_entity.pdbx_description
1 polymer ?
#
loop_
_entity_poly.entity_id
_entity_poly.type
_entity_poly.pdbx_seq_one_letter_code
_entity_poly.pdbx_strand_id
1 'polypeptide(L)'
;MRARFAPVLFALALWLVCVLPASGVAAEDPRRAATAQVDEAFAYHVGTLGYLYGFTAVDLLQQRYKETHRVSAAQQTLAPVNRLFRFRELLTPATVGALRAPNADTLYLSGWFDLRQEPIVIRAPDTVGRYYTLAITDFDGEVQHVGRRTTGTAKRDFVLVGPDFVGKLPAGLTPVRVATHDAWVLGRVLVSDAADLSAAVKVVDGFDTLTLGEWRRGVRASMPTSEPDGSLPLSSPWTPMVSLDFFATLNRWLREQPRRREDAALLAQFDAAGFGPAVTFDETRLSEGTRRGLLRAMEEARATLRAASLRPIADVRNGWFFPLALGRYGYDHLMRATVAFGGYANLPEETIYAALTADSKGELLRGDRVYRLRFPAGARPPVGAFWSLSAYRLADFSFMPNAAAIYSVGDHKPEFRTAPDGSFAIRIAREPPTSAEREAGENWLPVGEGPYSLVLRLYEPGGAVLDGRYKPPVLETVTP
;
A
#
# COMPACT_ATOMS: atom_id res chain seq x y z
N MET A 1 -12.35 -69.26 -19.79
CA MET A 1 -13.45 -68.67 -19.01
C MET A 1 -13.77 -67.26 -19.57
N ARG A 2 -14.88 -67.14 -20.25
CA ARG A 2 -15.33 -65.87 -20.90
C ARG A 2 -16.35 -65.20 -19.96
N ALA A 3 -16.05 -64.03 -19.43
CA ALA A 3 -17.00 -63.21 -18.66
C ALA A 3 -17.76 -62.33 -19.62
N ARG A 4 -19.11 -62.47 -19.61
CA ARG A 4 -20.05 -61.69 -20.44
C ARG A 4 -20.38 -60.37 -19.68
N PHE A 5 -20.22 -59.24 -20.35
CA PHE A 5 -20.79 -57.94 -19.93
C PHE A 5 -22.25 -57.87 -20.42
N ALA A 6 -23.17 -57.57 -19.52
CA ALA A 6 -24.55 -57.25 -19.80
C ALA A 6 -24.72 -55.73 -19.94
N PRO A 7 -25.53 -55.25 -20.93
CA PRO A 7 -25.80 -53.81 -21.03
C PRO A 7 -26.94 -53.42 -20.08
N VAL A 8 -26.72 -52.32 -19.31
CA VAL A 8 -27.75 -51.66 -18.49
C VAL A 8 -28.62 -50.79 -19.43
N LEU A 9 -29.86 -51.19 -19.60
CA LEU A 9 -30.88 -50.38 -20.26
C LEU A 9 -31.40 -49.32 -19.31
N PHE A 10 -31.20 -48.04 -19.66
CA PHE A 10 -31.88 -46.92 -19.00
C PHE A 10 -33.31 -46.82 -19.53
N ALA A 11 -34.28 -47.13 -18.66
CA ALA A 11 -35.70 -46.94 -18.96
C ALA A 11 -36.07 -45.46 -18.81
N LEU A 12 -36.43 -44.79 -19.92
CA LEU A 12 -37.07 -43.49 -19.92
C LEU A 12 -38.54 -43.66 -19.45
N ALA A 13 -38.86 -43.21 -18.23
CA ALA A 13 -40.26 -43.10 -17.79
C ALA A 13 -40.84 -41.80 -18.40
N LEU A 14 -41.74 -41.93 -19.38
CA LEU A 14 -42.57 -40.85 -19.88
C LEU A 14 -43.71 -40.61 -18.86
N TRP A 15 -43.66 -39.47 -18.16
CA TRP A 15 -44.81 -38.99 -17.40
C TRP A 15 -45.67 -38.09 -18.29
N LEU A 16 -46.88 -38.55 -18.55
CA LEU A 16 -47.93 -37.76 -19.22
C LEU A 16 -48.52 -36.81 -18.16
N VAL A 17 -48.18 -35.52 -18.26
CA VAL A 17 -48.77 -34.50 -17.41
C VAL A 17 -49.95 -33.87 -18.15
N CYS A 18 -51.15 -33.98 -17.59
CA CYS A 18 -52.34 -33.29 -18.04
C CYS A 18 -52.17 -31.76 -17.97
N VAL A 19 -52.32 -31.10 -19.11
CA VAL A 19 -52.27 -29.65 -19.26
C VAL A 19 -53.58 -29.04 -18.76
N LEU A 20 -53.52 -28.31 -17.65
CA LEU A 20 -54.51 -27.26 -17.30
C LEU A 20 -53.93 -25.93 -17.83
N PRO A 21 -54.76 -25.02 -18.39
CA PRO A 21 -54.27 -23.73 -18.86
C PRO A 21 -54.04 -22.82 -17.67
N ALA A 22 -52.82 -22.68 -17.22
CA ALA A 22 -52.40 -21.66 -16.29
C ALA A 22 -51.94 -20.44 -17.06
N SER A 23 -52.42 -19.31 -16.68
CA SER A 23 -52.13 -17.96 -17.13
C SER A 23 -50.62 -17.71 -17.34
N GLY A 24 -50.27 -17.22 -18.53
CA GLY A 24 -48.91 -17.17 -19.08
C GLY A 24 -47.87 -16.43 -18.26
N VAL A 25 -47.13 -17.16 -17.48
CA VAL A 25 -45.73 -16.93 -17.27
C VAL A 25 -45.02 -17.96 -18.13
N ALA A 26 -44.37 -17.54 -19.20
CA ALA A 26 -43.58 -18.40 -20.01
C ALA A 26 -42.55 -19.11 -19.11
N ALA A 27 -42.68 -20.44 -18.96
CA ALA A 27 -41.69 -21.21 -18.20
C ALA A 27 -40.33 -21.00 -18.86
N GLU A 28 -39.35 -20.46 -18.11
CA GLU A 28 -37.98 -20.33 -18.59
C GLU A 28 -37.46 -21.66 -19.09
N ASP A 29 -36.87 -21.67 -20.26
CA ASP A 29 -36.23 -22.87 -20.82
C ASP A 29 -35.21 -23.44 -19.81
N PRO A 30 -35.39 -24.67 -19.29
CA PRO A 30 -34.49 -25.24 -18.26
C PRO A 30 -33.02 -25.26 -18.68
N ARG A 31 -32.74 -25.30 -19.99
CA ARG A 31 -31.37 -25.23 -20.51
C ARG A 31 -30.77 -23.83 -20.37
N ARG A 32 -31.56 -22.79 -20.60
CA ARG A 32 -31.12 -21.40 -20.39
C ARG A 32 -30.84 -21.12 -18.91
N ALA A 33 -31.73 -21.58 -18.01
CA ALA A 33 -31.53 -21.46 -16.58
C ALA A 33 -30.25 -22.20 -16.12
N ALA A 34 -30.03 -23.41 -16.56
CA ALA A 34 -28.83 -24.19 -16.26
C ALA A 34 -27.56 -23.51 -16.81
N THR A 35 -27.58 -22.95 -18.01
CA THR A 35 -26.46 -22.23 -18.60
C THR A 35 -26.15 -20.98 -17.78
N ALA A 36 -27.14 -20.17 -17.41
CA ALA A 36 -26.96 -18.98 -16.60
C ALA A 36 -26.39 -19.30 -15.21
N GLN A 37 -26.80 -20.43 -14.61
CA GLN A 37 -26.26 -20.89 -13.32
C GLN A 37 -24.78 -21.29 -13.42
N VAL A 38 -24.39 -22.00 -14.48
CA VAL A 38 -22.99 -22.39 -14.73
C VAL A 38 -22.12 -21.16 -14.96
N ASP A 39 -22.60 -20.24 -15.83
CA ASP A 39 -21.90 -18.98 -16.12
C ASP A 39 -21.68 -18.16 -14.84
N GLU A 40 -22.71 -18.05 -13.99
CA GLU A 40 -22.62 -17.31 -12.74
C GLU A 40 -21.61 -17.95 -11.77
N ALA A 41 -21.68 -19.27 -11.58
CA ALA A 41 -20.77 -19.98 -10.70
C ALA A 41 -19.31 -19.85 -11.18
N PHE A 42 -19.07 -20.06 -12.47
CA PHE A 42 -17.75 -19.92 -13.06
C PHE A 42 -17.21 -18.49 -12.93
N ALA A 43 -18.00 -17.50 -13.33
CA ALA A 43 -17.61 -16.09 -13.24
C ALA A 43 -17.37 -15.64 -11.80
N TYR A 44 -18.13 -16.16 -10.82
CA TYR A 44 -17.92 -15.89 -9.40
C TYR A 44 -16.54 -16.39 -8.92
N HIS A 45 -16.20 -17.64 -9.18
CA HIS A 45 -14.93 -18.21 -8.71
C HIS A 45 -13.72 -17.57 -9.39
N VAL A 46 -13.77 -17.45 -10.71
CA VAL A 46 -12.69 -16.84 -11.50
C VAL A 46 -12.60 -15.35 -11.25
N GLY A 47 -13.74 -14.66 -11.13
CA GLY A 47 -13.80 -13.24 -10.83
C GLY A 47 -13.23 -12.89 -9.44
N THR A 48 -13.45 -13.74 -8.43
CA THR A 48 -12.85 -13.57 -7.09
C THR A 48 -11.32 -13.62 -7.16
N LEU A 49 -10.77 -14.61 -7.86
CA LEU A 49 -9.32 -14.70 -8.10
C LEU A 49 -8.82 -13.51 -8.94
N GLY A 50 -9.56 -13.11 -9.97
CA GLY A 50 -9.22 -11.96 -10.82
C GLY A 50 -9.21 -10.64 -10.03
N TYR A 51 -10.15 -10.46 -9.11
CA TYR A 51 -10.19 -9.29 -8.26
C TYR A 51 -8.98 -9.23 -7.31
N LEU A 52 -8.63 -10.34 -6.65
CA LEU A 52 -7.45 -10.41 -5.78
C LEU A 52 -6.15 -10.24 -6.58
N TYR A 53 -6.05 -10.86 -7.76
CA TYR A 53 -4.90 -10.72 -8.66
C TYR A 53 -4.70 -9.27 -9.10
N GLY A 54 -5.76 -8.62 -9.55
CA GLY A 54 -5.74 -7.28 -10.15
C GLY A 54 -5.85 -6.13 -9.15
N PHE A 55 -6.18 -6.40 -7.86
CA PHE A 55 -6.50 -5.37 -6.88
C PHE A 55 -5.43 -4.29 -6.81
N THR A 56 -4.16 -4.69 -6.63
CA THR A 56 -3.04 -3.75 -6.50
C THR A 56 -2.89 -2.86 -7.73
N ALA A 57 -2.94 -3.44 -8.93
CA ALA A 57 -2.79 -2.67 -10.16
C ALA A 57 -3.94 -1.66 -10.35
N VAL A 58 -5.19 -2.09 -10.12
CA VAL A 58 -6.37 -1.21 -10.28
C VAL A 58 -6.39 -0.14 -9.19
N ASP A 59 -6.00 -0.45 -7.94
CA ASP A 59 -5.87 0.55 -6.87
C ASP A 59 -4.78 1.58 -7.19
N LEU A 60 -3.60 1.16 -7.67
CA LEU A 60 -2.54 2.07 -8.10
C LEU A 60 -2.96 2.96 -9.27
N LEU A 61 -3.70 2.41 -10.26
CA LEU A 61 -4.28 3.20 -11.35
C LEU A 61 -5.28 4.24 -10.83
N GLN A 62 -6.10 3.86 -9.85
CA GLN A 62 -7.04 4.80 -9.20
C GLN A 62 -6.31 5.87 -8.39
N GLN A 63 -5.27 5.52 -7.63
CA GLN A 63 -4.45 6.50 -6.89
C GLN A 63 -3.72 7.44 -7.86
N ARG A 64 -3.11 6.90 -8.93
CA ARG A 64 -2.50 7.70 -10.00
C ARG A 64 -3.50 8.71 -10.56
N TYR A 65 -4.72 8.27 -10.89
CA TYR A 65 -5.75 9.18 -11.38
C TYR A 65 -6.04 10.32 -10.40
N LYS A 66 -6.21 10.02 -9.11
CA LYS A 66 -6.45 11.01 -8.05
C LYS A 66 -5.30 12.00 -7.86
N GLU A 67 -4.05 11.57 -8.08
CA GLU A 67 -2.87 12.42 -7.88
C GLU A 67 -2.40 13.14 -9.16
N THR A 68 -2.96 12.79 -10.33
CA THR A 68 -2.63 13.43 -11.62
C THR A 68 -3.79 14.23 -12.22
N HIS A 69 -5.00 14.10 -11.67
CA HIS A 69 -6.20 14.84 -12.07
C HIS A 69 -6.77 15.58 -10.87
N ARG A 70 -7.27 16.78 -11.10
CA ARG A 70 -7.94 17.55 -10.04
C ARG A 70 -9.34 17.01 -9.83
N VAL A 71 -9.53 16.13 -8.82
CA VAL A 71 -10.83 15.50 -8.50
C VAL A 71 -11.55 16.17 -7.33
N SER A 72 -10.91 17.15 -6.66
CA SER A 72 -11.45 17.91 -5.54
C SER A 72 -10.88 19.32 -5.50
N ALA A 73 -11.68 20.30 -5.11
CA ALA A 73 -11.22 21.67 -4.91
C ALA A 73 -10.19 21.80 -3.78
N ALA A 74 -10.27 20.93 -2.76
CA ALA A 74 -9.36 20.90 -1.62
C ALA A 74 -8.12 20.02 -1.83
N GLN A 75 -7.92 19.49 -3.05
CA GLN A 75 -6.83 18.57 -3.32
C GLN A 75 -5.48 19.28 -3.24
N GLN A 76 -4.56 18.73 -2.46
CA GLN A 76 -3.23 19.29 -2.25
C GLN A 76 -2.14 18.52 -3.02
N THR A 77 -2.36 17.24 -3.32
CA THR A 77 -1.40 16.40 -4.03
C THR A 77 -1.77 16.33 -5.52
N LEU A 78 -1.06 17.06 -6.35
CA LEU A 78 -1.27 17.03 -7.79
C LEU A 78 0.07 17.22 -8.51
N ALA A 79 0.48 16.24 -9.31
CA ALA A 79 1.62 16.36 -10.20
C ALA A 79 1.33 15.65 -11.54
N PRO A 80 1.82 16.15 -12.66
CA PRO A 80 1.75 15.44 -13.93
C PRO A 80 2.49 14.11 -13.86
N VAL A 81 2.10 13.16 -14.71
CA VAL A 81 2.86 11.92 -14.92
C VAL A 81 4.31 12.25 -15.26
N ASN A 82 5.25 11.46 -14.76
CA ASN A 82 6.70 11.64 -14.89
C ASN A 82 7.27 12.86 -14.13
N ARG A 83 6.51 13.36 -13.15
CA ARG A 83 6.97 14.43 -12.23
C ARG A 83 6.73 14.02 -10.77
N LEU A 84 7.56 14.63 -9.88
CA LEU A 84 7.43 14.44 -8.42
C LEU A 84 6.62 15.59 -7.82
N PHE A 85 5.58 15.24 -7.06
CA PHE A 85 5.02 16.14 -6.07
C PHE A 85 5.94 16.16 -4.83
N ARG A 86 6.13 17.33 -4.24
CA ARG A 86 7.01 17.55 -3.08
C ARG A 86 6.21 18.08 -1.91
N PHE A 87 6.14 17.31 -0.85
CA PHE A 87 5.57 17.79 0.40
C PHE A 87 6.61 18.66 1.11
N ARG A 88 6.23 19.88 1.50
CA ARG A 88 7.09 20.82 2.21
C ARG A 88 6.70 20.97 3.69
N GLU A 89 5.72 20.20 4.14
CA GLU A 89 5.23 20.15 5.50
C GLU A 89 5.10 18.71 5.96
N LEU A 90 5.29 18.48 7.26
CA LEU A 90 4.99 17.19 7.86
C LEU A 90 3.47 16.95 7.84
N LEU A 91 3.08 15.69 7.68
CA LEU A 91 1.68 15.33 7.64
C LEU A 91 1.05 15.45 9.03
N THR A 92 -0.15 16.00 9.05
CA THR A 92 -1.02 16.15 10.21
C THR A 92 -2.39 15.54 9.89
N PRO A 93 -3.29 15.38 10.86
CA PRO A 93 -4.67 14.96 10.57
C PRO A 93 -5.38 15.80 9.51
N ALA A 94 -5.02 17.08 9.39
CA ALA A 94 -5.63 18.00 8.41
C ALA A 94 -5.02 17.88 7.00
N THR A 95 -3.77 17.42 6.87
CA THR A 95 -3.01 17.44 5.61
C THR A 95 -2.68 16.06 5.05
N VAL A 96 -3.12 14.98 5.72
CA VAL A 96 -2.79 13.60 5.34
C VAL A 96 -3.30 13.20 3.94
N GLY A 97 -4.36 13.84 3.44
CA GLY A 97 -4.90 13.61 2.11
C GLY A 97 -5.31 12.14 1.88
N ALA A 98 -4.84 11.57 0.78
CA ALA A 98 -5.14 10.18 0.38
C ALA A 98 -4.15 9.14 0.97
N LEU A 99 -3.09 9.56 1.66
CA LEU A 99 -2.11 8.64 2.25
C LEU A 99 -2.71 7.92 3.45
N ARG A 100 -2.52 6.59 3.48
CA ARG A 100 -2.98 5.71 4.58
C ARG A 100 -1.86 5.51 5.58
N ALA A 101 -2.16 5.59 6.88
CA ALA A 101 -1.21 5.41 8.00
C ALA A 101 0.15 6.14 7.78
N PRO A 102 0.14 7.44 7.47
CA PRO A 102 1.35 8.19 7.18
C PRO A 102 2.22 8.33 8.42
N ASN A 103 3.49 8.72 8.26
CA ASN A 103 4.31 9.13 9.40
C ASN A 103 4.38 10.66 9.53
N ALA A 104 4.74 11.14 10.72
CA ALA A 104 4.96 12.55 11.04
C ALA A 104 6.46 12.90 11.18
N ASP A 105 7.36 12.05 10.68
CA ASP A 105 8.81 12.17 10.88
C ASP A 105 9.53 12.50 9.57
N THR A 106 8.86 12.37 8.42
CA THR A 106 9.50 12.60 7.11
C THR A 106 8.63 13.47 6.21
N LEU A 107 9.26 14.31 5.42
CA LEU A 107 8.64 14.87 4.23
C LEU A 107 8.51 13.79 3.15
N TYR A 108 7.46 13.90 2.34
CA TYR A 108 7.20 12.96 1.26
C TYR A 108 7.52 13.55 -0.12
N LEU A 109 7.83 12.64 -1.04
CA LEU A 109 7.86 12.85 -2.48
C LEU A 109 6.94 11.81 -3.09
N SER A 110 6.01 12.19 -3.96
CA SER A 110 5.15 11.24 -4.68
C SER A 110 5.23 11.50 -6.18
N GLY A 111 5.35 10.44 -6.99
CA GLY A 111 5.36 10.57 -8.43
C GLY A 111 4.93 9.30 -9.14
N TRP A 112 4.19 9.49 -10.23
CA TRP A 112 3.66 8.42 -11.08
C TRP A 112 4.38 8.45 -12.41
N PHE A 113 4.98 7.32 -12.80
CA PHE A 113 5.87 7.23 -13.94
C PHE A 113 5.30 6.29 -15.01
N ASP A 114 5.34 6.75 -16.25
CA ASP A 114 5.07 5.96 -17.45
C ASP A 114 6.39 5.75 -18.21
N LEU A 115 6.80 4.49 -18.32
CA LEU A 115 8.09 4.07 -18.87
C LEU A 115 7.98 3.50 -20.30
N ARG A 116 6.80 3.63 -20.96
CA ARG A 116 6.54 3.05 -22.28
C ARG A 116 7.37 3.72 -23.36
N GLN A 117 7.56 5.04 -23.28
CA GLN A 117 8.26 5.79 -24.34
C GLN A 117 9.77 5.80 -24.13
N GLU A 118 10.21 6.14 -22.94
CA GLU A 118 11.63 6.22 -22.59
C GLU A 118 11.84 6.12 -21.06
N PRO A 119 13.04 5.73 -20.61
CA PRO A 119 13.39 5.76 -19.20
C PRO A 119 13.31 7.15 -18.59
N ILE A 120 12.97 7.21 -17.30
CA ILE A 120 12.89 8.46 -16.54
C ILE A 120 14.04 8.51 -15.53
N VAL A 121 14.79 9.61 -15.56
CA VAL A 121 15.86 9.89 -14.61
C VAL A 121 15.31 10.62 -13.39
N ILE A 122 15.58 10.09 -12.20
CA ILE A 122 15.34 10.78 -10.93
C ILE A 122 16.70 11.26 -10.42
N ARG A 123 16.89 12.55 -10.36
CA ARG A 123 18.08 13.18 -9.81
C ARG A 123 17.88 13.39 -8.31
N ALA A 124 18.70 12.71 -7.50
CA ALA A 124 18.75 12.90 -6.06
C ALA A 124 19.88 13.89 -5.70
N PRO A 125 19.61 14.89 -4.85
CA PRO A 125 20.64 15.79 -4.35
C PRO A 125 21.60 15.06 -3.39
N ASP A 126 22.70 15.69 -3.01
CA ASP A 126 23.45 15.28 -1.82
C ASP A 126 22.60 15.60 -0.58
N THR A 127 22.29 14.59 0.23
CA THR A 127 21.49 14.76 1.45
C THR A 127 22.37 14.91 2.70
N VAL A 128 23.69 14.94 2.54
CA VAL A 128 24.69 15.17 3.61
C VAL A 128 24.46 14.26 4.82
N GLY A 129 24.30 12.95 4.58
CA GLY A 129 24.06 11.93 5.61
C GLY A 129 22.62 11.83 6.12
N ARG A 130 21.73 12.76 5.77
CA ARG A 130 20.30 12.72 6.14
C ARG A 130 19.65 11.45 5.56
N TYR A 131 18.85 10.78 6.38
CA TYR A 131 18.05 9.66 5.91
C TYR A 131 17.10 10.10 4.80
N TYR A 132 17.14 9.38 3.70
CA TYR A 132 16.12 9.40 2.66
C TYR A 132 15.98 8.02 2.04
N THR A 133 14.82 7.75 1.49
CA THR A 133 14.56 6.59 0.66
C THR A 133 13.53 6.93 -0.40
N LEU A 134 13.69 6.36 -1.60
CA LEU A 134 12.67 6.33 -2.64
C LEU A 134 12.22 4.88 -2.78
N ALA A 135 11.00 4.59 -2.37
CA ALA A 135 10.33 3.32 -2.64
C ALA A 135 9.78 3.38 -4.06
N ILE A 136 10.29 2.51 -4.92
CA ILE A 136 9.85 2.36 -6.31
C ILE A 136 8.98 1.11 -6.36
N THR A 137 7.68 1.30 -6.52
CA THR A 137 6.67 0.23 -6.57
C THR A 137 6.22 0.04 -8.00
N ASP A 138 6.35 -1.15 -8.54
CA ASP A 138 5.74 -1.51 -9.81
C ASP A 138 4.24 -1.79 -9.65
N PHE A 139 3.50 -1.93 -10.74
CA PHE A 139 2.05 -2.14 -10.65
C PHE A 139 1.66 -3.60 -10.37
N ASP A 140 2.63 -4.51 -10.27
CA ASP A 140 2.45 -5.80 -9.59
C ASP A 140 2.61 -5.69 -8.06
N GLY A 141 3.00 -4.51 -7.54
CA GLY A 141 3.14 -4.25 -6.11
C GLY A 141 4.50 -4.61 -5.52
N GLU A 142 5.44 -5.06 -6.35
CA GLU A 142 6.82 -5.34 -5.92
C GLU A 142 7.58 -4.03 -5.69
N VAL A 143 8.37 -3.96 -4.62
CA VAL A 143 9.03 -2.74 -4.18
C VAL A 143 10.54 -2.86 -4.27
N GLN A 144 11.19 -1.82 -4.77
CA GLN A 144 12.63 -1.61 -4.72
C GLN A 144 12.93 -0.29 -4.02
N HIS A 145 14.13 -0.18 -3.45
CA HIS A 145 14.55 1.05 -2.77
C HIS A 145 15.87 1.56 -3.31
N VAL A 146 15.94 2.88 -3.51
CA VAL A 146 17.18 3.65 -3.60
C VAL A 146 17.18 4.69 -2.49
N GLY A 147 18.33 4.94 -1.87
CA GLY A 147 18.43 5.87 -0.76
C GLY A 147 19.62 5.57 0.15
N ARG A 148 19.62 6.14 1.34
CA ARG A 148 20.75 6.07 2.27
C ARG A 148 21.25 4.64 2.48
N ARG A 149 20.35 3.70 2.73
CA ARG A 149 20.72 2.29 2.98
C ARG A 149 21.36 1.59 1.78
N THR A 150 20.83 1.83 0.58
CA THR A 150 21.18 1.03 -0.61
C THR A 150 22.23 1.68 -1.49
N THR A 151 22.25 3.03 -1.56
CA THR A 151 23.06 3.78 -2.52
C THR A 151 23.84 4.94 -1.90
N GLY A 152 23.68 5.15 -0.58
CA GLY A 152 24.31 6.27 0.14
C GLY A 152 23.57 7.59 -0.04
N THR A 153 24.19 8.67 0.43
CA THR A 153 23.59 10.01 0.53
C THR A 153 24.17 11.04 -0.44
N ALA A 154 25.23 10.70 -1.15
CA ALA A 154 25.83 11.59 -2.16
C ALA A 154 24.89 11.78 -3.35
N LYS A 155 24.98 12.95 -3.99
CA LYS A 155 24.25 13.28 -5.23
C LYS A 155 24.35 12.14 -6.24
N ARG A 156 23.20 11.72 -6.81
CA ARG A 156 23.14 10.62 -7.76
C ARG A 156 21.96 10.74 -8.70
N ASP A 157 22.16 10.32 -9.95
CA ASP A 157 21.09 10.19 -10.93
C ASP A 157 20.68 8.71 -11.05
N PHE A 158 19.46 8.38 -10.66
CA PHE A 158 18.82 7.08 -10.84
C PHE A 158 18.02 7.09 -12.12
N VAL A 159 17.99 5.98 -12.86
CA VAL A 159 17.17 5.87 -14.06
C VAL A 159 16.19 4.70 -13.94
N LEU A 160 14.89 5.02 -13.93
CA LEU A 160 13.83 4.02 -14.00
C LEU A 160 13.74 3.49 -15.42
N VAL A 161 13.90 2.19 -15.56
CA VAL A 161 13.95 1.50 -16.86
C VAL A 161 12.79 0.54 -16.96
N GLY A 162 11.88 0.79 -17.89
CA GLY A 162 10.75 -0.08 -18.16
C GLY A 162 11.15 -1.40 -18.83
N PRO A 163 10.22 -2.37 -18.90
CA PRO A 163 10.51 -3.73 -19.37
C PRO A 163 10.96 -3.81 -20.82
N ASP A 164 10.46 -2.93 -21.69
CA ASP A 164 10.71 -2.98 -23.13
C ASP A 164 11.95 -2.17 -23.56
N PHE A 165 12.63 -1.52 -22.63
CA PHE A 165 13.80 -0.74 -22.99
C PHE A 165 15.02 -1.62 -23.31
N VAL A 166 15.46 -1.58 -24.56
CA VAL A 166 16.61 -2.34 -25.08
C VAL A 166 17.85 -1.49 -25.36
N GLY A 167 17.79 -0.17 -25.10
CA GLY A 167 18.86 0.78 -25.37
C GLY A 167 20.03 0.69 -24.37
N LYS A 168 21.17 1.32 -24.72
CA LYS A 168 22.28 1.53 -23.79
C LYS A 168 22.06 2.76 -22.94
N LEU A 169 22.27 2.62 -21.64
CA LEU A 169 22.24 3.74 -20.71
C LEU A 169 23.58 4.48 -20.72
N PRO A 170 23.58 5.81 -20.64
CA PRO A 170 24.79 6.60 -20.45
C PRO A 170 25.53 6.23 -19.15
N ALA A 171 26.84 6.45 -19.15
CA ALA A 171 27.64 6.38 -17.92
C ALA A 171 27.15 7.44 -16.90
N GLY A 172 27.28 7.11 -15.61
CA GLY A 172 26.86 8.00 -14.51
C GLY A 172 25.42 7.81 -14.05
N LEU A 173 24.60 7.04 -14.76
CA LEU A 173 23.25 6.66 -14.34
C LEU A 173 23.27 5.34 -13.55
N THR A 174 22.52 5.31 -12.44
CA THR A 174 22.27 4.08 -11.68
C THR A 174 20.92 3.51 -12.11
N PRO A 175 20.89 2.34 -12.81
CA PRO A 175 19.62 1.80 -13.31
C PRO A 175 18.80 1.14 -12.21
N VAL A 176 17.50 1.38 -12.26
CA VAL A 176 16.45 0.66 -11.49
C VAL A 176 15.47 0.08 -12.50
N ARG A 177 15.49 -1.24 -12.66
CA ARG A 177 14.60 -1.92 -13.59
C ARG A 177 13.25 -2.16 -12.96
N VAL A 178 12.19 -1.75 -13.65
CA VAL A 178 10.80 -1.89 -13.24
C VAL A 178 10.16 -2.96 -14.12
N ALA A 179 9.43 -3.90 -13.52
CA ALA A 179 8.84 -5.03 -14.25
C ALA A 179 7.58 -4.64 -15.04
N THR A 180 6.95 -3.54 -14.71
CA THR A 180 5.77 -3.00 -15.40
C THR A 180 6.09 -1.67 -16.10
N HIS A 181 5.25 -1.30 -17.08
CA HIS A 181 5.38 -0.01 -17.78
C HIS A 181 5.09 1.18 -16.88
N ASP A 182 4.37 0.96 -15.80
CA ASP A 182 4.00 1.99 -14.84
C ASP A 182 4.73 1.75 -13.52
N ALA A 183 5.12 2.84 -12.85
CA ALA A 183 5.73 2.80 -11.52
C ALA A 183 5.20 3.94 -10.64
N TRP A 184 5.11 3.67 -9.35
CA TRP A 184 4.90 4.70 -8.34
C TRP A 184 6.16 4.87 -7.50
N VAL A 185 6.59 6.11 -7.30
CA VAL A 185 7.71 6.44 -6.42
C VAL A 185 7.19 7.20 -5.22
N LEU A 186 7.38 6.65 -4.03
CA LEU A 186 7.09 7.32 -2.77
C LEU A 186 8.38 7.54 -1.98
N GLY A 187 8.87 8.78 -2.00
CA GLY A 187 10.07 9.18 -1.29
C GLY A 187 9.77 9.64 0.14
N ARG A 188 10.78 9.51 1.00
CA ARG A 188 10.79 10.00 2.38
C ARG A 188 12.11 10.67 2.68
N VAL A 189 12.08 11.84 3.33
CA VAL A 189 13.24 12.61 3.78
C VAL A 189 13.04 12.97 5.25
N LEU A 190 13.94 12.56 6.13
CA LEU A 190 13.84 12.75 7.58
C LEU A 190 13.80 14.23 7.96
N VAL A 191 12.94 14.56 8.91
CA VAL A 191 12.89 15.83 9.64
C VAL A 191 13.08 15.53 11.12
N SER A 192 14.11 16.08 11.73
CA SER A 192 14.41 15.85 13.16
C SER A 192 13.46 16.63 14.06
N ASP A 193 13.23 17.91 13.74
CA ASP A 193 12.35 18.80 14.50
C ASP A 193 11.84 19.97 13.63
N ALA A 194 11.14 20.91 14.24
CA ALA A 194 10.62 22.09 13.55
C ALA A 194 11.73 23.03 13.04
N ALA A 195 12.88 23.11 13.70
CA ALA A 195 14.01 23.93 13.28
C ALA A 195 14.71 23.32 12.04
N ASP A 196 14.71 21.99 11.93
CA ASP A 196 15.29 21.23 10.83
C ASP A 196 14.41 21.24 9.55
N LEU A 197 13.12 21.57 9.66
CA LEU A 197 12.17 21.50 8.54
C LEU A 197 12.68 22.25 7.30
N SER A 198 13.21 23.47 7.47
CA SER A 198 13.71 24.27 6.34
C SER A 198 14.88 23.60 5.62
N ALA A 199 15.76 22.91 6.34
CA ALA A 199 16.85 22.15 5.76
C ALA A 199 16.37 20.90 5.03
N ALA A 200 15.39 20.19 5.59
CA ALA A 200 14.77 19.05 4.94
C ALA A 200 14.00 19.45 3.65
N VAL A 201 13.31 20.59 3.64
CA VAL A 201 12.63 21.14 2.46
C VAL A 201 13.63 21.43 1.34
N LYS A 202 14.81 22.00 1.65
CA LYS A 202 15.85 22.22 0.63
C LYS A 202 16.32 20.90 0.00
N VAL A 203 16.41 19.82 0.78
CA VAL A 203 16.73 18.50 0.25
C VAL A 203 15.61 17.99 -0.65
N VAL A 204 14.35 18.09 -0.23
CA VAL A 204 13.18 17.70 -1.02
C VAL A 204 13.11 18.48 -2.34
N ASP A 205 13.34 19.78 -2.31
CA ASP A 205 13.35 20.64 -3.50
C ASP A 205 14.50 20.34 -4.45
N GLY A 206 15.57 19.74 -3.95
CA GLY A 206 16.71 19.28 -4.75
C GLY A 206 16.46 18.05 -5.61
N PHE A 207 15.42 17.24 -5.32
CA PHE A 207 15.03 16.14 -6.18
C PHE A 207 14.41 16.66 -7.49
N ASP A 208 14.67 15.97 -8.58
CA ASP A 208 14.17 16.35 -9.90
C ASP A 208 13.93 15.12 -10.79
N THR A 209 13.10 15.28 -11.81
CA THR A 209 12.80 14.22 -12.78
C THR A 209 12.98 14.72 -14.19
N LEU A 210 13.59 13.91 -15.04
CA LEU A 210 13.91 14.19 -16.43
C LEU A 210 13.62 12.93 -17.26
N THR A 211 13.20 13.08 -18.49
CA THR A 211 13.29 11.95 -19.43
C THR A 211 14.76 11.66 -19.73
N LEU A 212 15.07 10.45 -20.18
CA LEU A 212 16.44 10.12 -20.58
C LEU A 212 16.93 11.02 -21.73
N GLY A 213 16.03 11.40 -22.63
CA GLY A 213 16.30 12.36 -23.72
C GLY A 213 16.65 13.75 -23.19
N GLU A 214 15.90 14.28 -22.23
CA GLU A 214 16.19 15.55 -21.54
C GLU A 214 17.54 15.52 -20.82
N TRP A 215 17.80 14.44 -20.09
CA TRP A 215 19.05 14.24 -19.36
C TRP A 215 20.26 14.26 -20.31
N ARG A 216 20.18 13.58 -21.46
CA ARG A 216 21.24 13.54 -22.48
C ARG A 216 21.54 14.91 -23.09
N ARG A 217 20.51 15.73 -23.28
CA ARG A 217 20.65 17.07 -23.85
C ARG A 217 21.11 18.11 -22.83
N GLY A 218 21.10 17.78 -21.54
CA GLY A 218 21.34 18.75 -20.47
C GLY A 218 20.26 19.84 -20.39
N VAL A 219 19.14 19.66 -21.07
CA VAL A 219 18.05 20.63 -21.17
C VAL A 219 16.98 20.23 -20.15
N ARG A 220 16.58 21.19 -19.33
CA ARG A 220 15.40 21.05 -18.48
C ARG A 220 14.21 21.55 -19.30
N ALA A 221 13.27 20.68 -19.65
CA ALA A 221 12.01 21.17 -20.17
C ALA A 221 11.36 22.09 -19.12
N SER A 222 10.83 23.21 -19.58
CA SER A 222 9.96 24.05 -18.74
C SER A 222 8.72 23.24 -18.39
N MET A 223 8.72 22.65 -17.20
CA MET A 223 7.58 21.87 -16.72
C MET A 223 6.77 22.71 -15.74
N PRO A 224 5.45 22.52 -15.71
CA PRO A 224 4.62 23.12 -14.69
C PRO A 224 5.19 22.76 -13.31
N THR A 225 5.23 23.73 -12.42
CA THR A 225 5.55 23.50 -11.02
C THR A 225 4.61 22.42 -10.48
N SER A 226 5.11 21.54 -9.61
CA SER A 226 4.31 20.48 -8.98
C SER A 226 3.33 21.01 -7.93
N GLU A 227 3.00 22.29 -7.97
CA GLU A 227 2.00 22.88 -7.10
C GLU A 227 0.60 22.69 -7.70
N PRO A 228 -0.42 22.43 -6.85
CA PRO A 228 -1.79 22.28 -7.31
C PRO A 228 -2.20 23.53 -8.08
N ASP A 229 -2.31 23.43 -9.39
CA ASP A 229 -2.81 24.51 -10.21
C ASP A 229 -4.34 24.57 -10.07
N GLY A 230 -4.81 25.51 -9.28
CA GLY A 230 -6.24 25.78 -9.09
C GLY A 230 -6.98 26.10 -10.39
N SER A 231 -6.27 26.38 -11.48
CA SER A 231 -6.84 26.62 -12.81
C SER A 231 -7.25 25.35 -13.54
N LEU A 232 -6.74 24.17 -13.14
CA LEU A 232 -7.14 22.91 -13.77
C LEU A 232 -8.62 22.63 -13.53
N PRO A 233 -9.37 22.20 -14.56
CA PRO A 233 -10.77 21.84 -14.40
C PRO A 233 -10.95 20.65 -13.47
N LEU A 234 -12.07 20.61 -12.72
CA LEU A 234 -12.42 19.46 -11.92
C LEU A 234 -12.76 18.28 -12.83
N SER A 235 -12.11 17.14 -12.60
CA SER A 235 -12.42 15.87 -13.22
C SER A 235 -13.43 15.08 -12.38
N SER A 236 -14.26 14.27 -13.04
CA SER A 236 -15.16 13.37 -12.32
C SER A 236 -14.37 12.36 -11.49
N PRO A 237 -14.83 12.02 -10.26
CA PRO A 237 -14.24 10.94 -9.48
C PRO A 237 -14.28 9.62 -10.26
N TRP A 238 -13.19 8.88 -10.21
CA TRP A 238 -13.12 7.54 -10.79
C TRP A 238 -12.95 6.49 -9.70
N THR A 239 -13.90 5.56 -9.61
CA THR A 239 -14.01 4.58 -8.51
C THR A 239 -14.17 3.15 -9.04
N PRO A 240 -13.19 2.61 -9.78
CA PRO A 240 -13.32 1.31 -10.44
C PRO A 240 -13.46 0.15 -9.45
N MET A 241 -13.03 0.32 -8.19
CA MET A 241 -12.99 -0.77 -7.20
C MET A 241 -14.35 -1.29 -6.74
N VAL A 242 -15.46 -0.67 -7.16
CA VAL A 242 -16.82 -0.97 -6.67
C VAL A 242 -17.83 -1.25 -7.78
N SER A 243 -17.39 -1.35 -9.02
CA SER A 243 -18.22 -1.62 -10.21
C SER A 243 -17.51 -2.54 -11.20
N LEU A 244 -18.19 -2.99 -12.23
CA LEU A 244 -17.58 -3.80 -13.31
C LEU A 244 -16.47 -3.05 -14.06
N ASP A 245 -16.32 -1.75 -13.88
CA ASP A 245 -15.14 -0.98 -14.30
C ASP A 245 -13.83 -1.55 -13.74
N PHE A 246 -13.89 -2.28 -12.63
CA PHE A 246 -12.74 -3.02 -12.14
C PHE A 246 -12.21 -3.99 -13.18
N PHE A 247 -13.08 -4.85 -13.70
CA PHE A 247 -12.71 -5.87 -14.69
C PHE A 247 -12.35 -5.24 -16.05
N ALA A 248 -13.03 -4.16 -16.45
CA ALA A 248 -12.66 -3.37 -17.62
C ALA A 248 -11.26 -2.77 -17.50
N THR A 249 -10.95 -2.19 -16.33
CA THR A 249 -9.64 -1.61 -16.02
C THR A 249 -8.56 -2.67 -15.94
N LEU A 250 -8.82 -3.78 -15.24
CA LEU A 250 -7.92 -4.92 -15.17
C LEU A 250 -7.63 -5.50 -16.56
N ASN A 251 -8.66 -5.73 -17.38
CA ASN A 251 -8.51 -6.24 -18.74
C ASN A 251 -7.58 -5.33 -19.58
N ARG A 252 -7.83 -4.01 -19.59
CA ARG A 252 -6.97 -3.07 -20.30
C ARG A 252 -5.52 -3.14 -19.79
N TRP A 253 -5.32 -3.10 -18.49
CA TRP A 253 -4.00 -3.20 -17.89
C TRP A 253 -3.32 -4.52 -18.24
N LEU A 254 -4.05 -5.65 -18.18
CA LEU A 254 -3.53 -6.96 -18.57
C LEU A 254 -3.07 -7.02 -20.03
N ARG A 255 -3.70 -6.29 -20.92
CA ARG A 255 -3.34 -6.24 -22.35
C ARG A 255 -2.16 -5.33 -22.66
N GLU A 256 -1.93 -4.33 -21.83
CA GLU A 256 -0.89 -3.30 -22.02
C GLU A 256 0.44 -3.63 -21.36
N GLN A 257 0.48 -4.58 -20.42
CA GLN A 257 1.67 -4.91 -19.64
C GLN A 257 2.32 -6.22 -20.08
N PRO A 258 3.64 -6.38 -19.94
CA PRO A 258 4.28 -7.68 -20.08
C PRO A 258 3.73 -8.67 -19.05
N ARG A 259 3.63 -9.95 -19.41
CA ARG A 259 3.08 -10.99 -18.54
C ARG A 259 4.13 -12.02 -18.18
N ARG A 260 4.10 -12.48 -16.94
CA ARG A 260 4.90 -13.61 -16.49
C ARG A 260 4.39 -14.88 -17.17
N ARG A 261 5.28 -15.74 -17.62
CA ARG A 261 4.88 -17.02 -18.25
C ARG A 261 4.08 -17.90 -17.31
N GLU A 262 4.40 -17.84 -16.04
CA GLU A 262 3.81 -18.62 -14.96
C GLU A 262 2.36 -18.26 -14.70
N ASP A 263 1.94 -17.05 -15.05
CA ASP A 263 0.54 -16.61 -14.93
C ASP A 263 -0.34 -17.11 -16.06
N ALA A 264 0.21 -17.72 -17.11
CA ALA A 264 -0.52 -18.06 -18.34
C ALA A 264 -1.79 -18.92 -18.10
N ALA A 265 -1.70 -19.92 -17.21
CA ALA A 265 -2.86 -20.78 -16.90
C ALA A 265 -3.97 -20.01 -16.16
N LEU A 266 -3.61 -19.11 -15.26
CA LEU A 266 -4.56 -18.25 -14.54
C LEU A 266 -5.21 -17.24 -15.50
N LEU A 267 -4.40 -16.59 -16.34
CA LEU A 267 -4.87 -15.61 -17.31
C LEU A 267 -5.82 -16.23 -18.35
N ALA A 268 -5.60 -17.50 -18.74
CA ALA A 268 -6.53 -18.23 -19.60
C ALA A 268 -7.91 -18.43 -18.95
N GLN A 269 -8.00 -18.57 -17.63
CA GLN A 269 -9.30 -18.60 -16.92
C GLN A 269 -9.96 -17.22 -16.95
N PHE A 270 -9.17 -16.14 -16.82
CA PHE A 270 -9.69 -14.77 -16.94
C PHE A 270 -10.21 -14.49 -18.35
N ASP A 271 -9.54 -15.03 -19.40
CA ASP A 271 -10.03 -14.95 -20.79
C ASP A 271 -11.39 -15.65 -20.94
N ALA A 272 -11.52 -16.87 -20.37
CA ALA A 272 -12.77 -17.62 -20.40
C ALA A 272 -13.91 -16.92 -19.63
N ALA A 273 -13.58 -16.12 -18.60
CA ALA A 273 -14.56 -15.31 -17.88
C ALA A 273 -14.78 -13.90 -18.48
N GLY A 274 -14.15 -13.61 -19.63
CA GLY A 274 -14.37 -12.40 -20.42
C GLY A 274 -13.55 -11.16 -20.02
N PHE A 275 -12.54 -11.28 -19.12
CA PHE A 275 -11.73 -10.14 -18.68
C PHE A 275 -10.20 -10.36 -18.72
N GLY A 276 -9.73 -11.46 -19.29
CA GLY A 276 -8.30 -11.74 -19.45
C GLY A 276 -7.65 -10.99 -20.65
N PRO A 277 -6.32 -11.14 -20.83
CA PRO A 277 -5.58 -10.35 -21.82
C PRO A 277 -5.87 -10.71 -23.29
N ALA A 278 -6.36 -11.91 -23.57
CA ALA A 278 -6.65 -12.34 -24.95
C ALA A 278 -8.02 -11.86 -25.46
N VAL A 279 -8.87 -11.32 -24.60
CA VAL A 279 -10.19 -10.81 -24.93
C VAL A 279 -10.30 -9.31 -24.66
N THR A 280 -11.32 -8.67 -25.22
CA THR A 280 -11.68 -7.29 -24.87
C THR A 280 -12.90 -7.33 -23.98
N PHE A 281 -12.79 -6.81 -22.78
CA PHE A 281 -13.93 -6.71 -21.87
C PHE A 281 -14.99 -5.77 -22.43
N ASP A 282 -16.22 -6.27 -22.50
CA ASP A 282 -17.39 -5.50 -22.91
C ASP A 282 -18.58 -5.95 -22.03
N GLU A 283 -18.99 -5.11 -21.09
CA GLU A 283 -20.07 -5.40 -20.16
C GLU A 283 -21.40 -5.72 -20.87
N THR A 284 -21.64 -5.09 -22.02
CA THR A 284 -22.89 -5.26 -22.79
C THR A 284 -22.99 -6.64 -23.45
N ARG A 285 -21.87 -7.35 -23.59
CA ARG A 285 -21.77 -8.68 -24.18
C ARG A 285 -21.73 -9.82 -23.18
N LEU A 286 -21.66 -9.48 -21.88
CA LEU A 286 -21.69 -10.49 -20.81
C LEU A 286 -23.08 -11.16 -20.75
N SER A 287 -23.10 -12.49 -20.54
CA SER A 287 -24.33 -13.16 -20.17
C SER A 287 -24.82 -12.63 -18.81
N GLU A 288 -26.13 -12.71 -18.57
CA GLU A 288 -26.72 -12.31 -17.28
C GLU A 288 -26.08 -13.08 -16.10
N GLY A 289 -25.79 -14.38 -16.30
CA GLY A 289 -25.08 -15.20 -15.32
C GLY A 289 -23.67 -14.69 -15.05
N THR A 290 -22.87 -14.46 -16.10
CA THR A 290 -21.51 -13.93 -15.96
C THR A 290 -21.51 -12.57 -15.23
N ARG A 291 -22.41 -11.67 -15.60
CA ARG A 291 -22.54 -10.37 -14.96
C ARG A 291 -22.81 -10.49 -13.45
N ARG A 292 -23.80 -11.30 -13.05
CA ARG A 292 -24.10 -11.55 -11.64
C ARG A 292 -22.92 -12.18 -10.90
N GLY A 293 -22.26 -13.17 -11.54
CA GLY A 293 -21.09 -13.84 -10.98
C GLY A 293 -19.94 -12.87 -10.68
N LEU A 294 -19.59 -11.98 -11.62
CA LEU A 294 -18.54 -10.98 -11.42
C LEU A 294 -18.88 -9.96 -10.33
N LEU A 295 -20.12 -9.48 -10.25
CA LEU A 295 -20.56 -8.55 -9.19
C LEU A 295 -20.46 -9.22 -7.82
N ARG A 296 -20.93 -10.45 -7.67
CA ARG A 296 -20.82 -11.23 -6.44
C ARG A 296 -19.35 -11.50 -6.07
N ALA A 297 -18.50 -11.77 -7.06
CA ALA A 297 -17.06 -11.98 -6.88
C ALA A 297 -16.38 -10.75 -6.26
N MET A 298 -16.71 -9.56 -6.72
CA MET A 298 -16.17 -8.31 -6.18
C MET A 298 -16.58 -8.09 -4.72
N GLU A 299 -17.84 -8.35 -4.38
CA GLU A 299 -18.34 -8.21 -3.01
C GLU A 299 -17.60 -9.15 -2.06
N GLU A 300 -17.51 -10.43 -2.43
CA GLU A 300 -16.82 -11.47 -1.65
C GLU A 300 -15.32 -11.20 -1.51
N ALA A 301 -14.63 -10.83 -2.61
CA ALA A 301 -13.22 -10.51 -2.56
C ALA A 301 -12.92 -9.31 -1.65
N ARG A 302 -13.76 -8.28 -1.67
CA ARG A 302 -13.65 -7.13 -0.76
C ARG A 302 -13.91 -7.51 0.70
N ALA A 303 -14.86 -8.38 0.97
CA ALA A 303 -15.07 -8.94 2.31
C ALA A 303 -13.86 -9.74 2.78
N THR A 304 -13.30 -10.57 1.88
CA THR A 304 -12.07 -11.34 2.13
C THR A 304 -10.89 -10.42 2.45
N LEU A 305 -10.66 -9.33 1.71
CA LEU A 305 -9.59 -8.37 1.98
C LEU A 305 -9.76 -7.68 3.33
N ARG A 306 -10.99 -7.26 3.68
CA ARG A 306 -11.26 -6.70 5.01
C ARG A 306 -10.94 -7.71 6.12
N ALA A 307 -11.36 -8.96 5.97
CA ALA A 307 -11.08 -10.01 6.94
C ALA A 307 -9.57 -10.32 7.00
N ALA A 308 -8.90 -10.38 5.85
CA ALA A 308 -7.47 -10.63 5.76
C ALA A 308 -6.64 -9.50 6.41
N SER A 309 -7.05 -8.25 6.26
CA SER A 309 -6.35 -7.11 6.87
C SER A 309 -6.42 -7.09 8.40
N LEU A 310 -7.37 -7.82 8.99
CA LEU A 310 -7.50 -8.00 10.44
C LEU A 310 -6.73 -9.23 10.96
N ARG A 311 -6.26 -10.12 10.07
CA ARG A 311 -5.46 -11.27 10.51
C ARG A 311 -4.04 -10.81 10.85
N PRO A 312 -3.44 -11.35 11.93
CA PRO A 312 -2.02 -11.18 12.17
C PRO A 312 -1.23 -11.92 11.08
N ILE A 313 -0.80 -11.20 10.03
CA ILE A 313 0.08 -11.72 8.96
C ILE A 313 1.55 -11.65 9.41
N ALA A 314 1.79 -11.64 10.71
CA ALA A 314 3.04 -11.19 11.28
C ALA A 314 3.52 -12.12 12.36
N ASP A 315 4.83 -12.14 12.53
CA ASP A 315 5.48 -12.64 13.73
C ASP A 315 5.02 -11.79 14.94
N VAL A 316 4.65 -12.43 16.04
CA VAL A 316 4.17 -11.74 17.25
C VAL A 316 5.25 -11.77 18.32
N ARG A 317 5.69 -10.59 18.77
CA ARG A 317 6.76 -10.42 19.76
C ARG A 317 6.27 -9.50 20.88
N ASN A 318 6.08 -10.05 22.09
CA ASN A 318 5.56 -9.28 23.23
C ASN A 318 4.24 -8.53 22.90
N GLY A 319 3.36 -9.16 22.13
CA GLY A 319 2.09 -8.56 21.67
C GLY A 319 2.20 -7.68 20.43
N TRP A 320 3.41 -7.30 19.99
CA TRP A 320 3.63 -6.53 18.78
C TRP A 320 3.60 -7.42 17.53
N PHE A 321 2.88 -7.01 16.51
CA PHE A 321 2.80 -7.67 15.20
C PHE A 321 3.90 -7.12 14.28
N PHE A 322 4.80 -8.00 13.80
CA PHE A 322 5.89 -7.66 12.89
C PHE A 322 5.61 -8.18 11.49
N PRO A 323 5.16 -7.35 10.55
CA PRO A 323 4.95 -7.77 9.17
C PRO A 323 6.30 -7.84 8.45
N LEU A 324 6.80 -9.05 8.21
CA LEU A 324 8.10 -9.29 7.57
C LEU A 324 8.01 -9.66 6.08
N ALA A 325 6.81 -9.97 5.57
CA ALA A 325 6.60 -10.38 4.18
C ALA A 325 5.97 -9.25 3.34
N LEU A 326 6.56 -8.05 3.40
CA LEU A 326 6.05 -6.88 2.70
C LEU A 326 6.90 -6.51 1.49
N GLY A 327 6.25 -6.04 0.41
CA GLY A 327 6.91 -5.47 -0.75
C GLY A 327 7.58 -6.47 -1.70
N ARG A 328 7.52 -7.79 -1.39
CA ARG A 328 7.94 -8.91 -2.24
C ARG A 328 6.90 -10.02 -2.12
N TYR A 329 5.93 -10.04 -3.00
CA TYR A 329 4.76 -10.92 -2.89
C TYR A 329 4.81 -12.11 -3.84
N GLY A 330 5.52 -11.99 -4.95
CA GLY A 330 5.58 -13.04 -5.97
C GLY A 330 4.18 -13.43 -6.45
N TYR A 331 3.76 -14.67 -6.11
CA TYR A 331 2.44 -15.22 -6.47
C TYR A 331 1.43 -15.21 -5.31
N ASP A 332 1.78 -14.63 -4.17
CA ASP A 332 0.81 -14.45 -3.07
C ASP A 332 -0.09 -13.25 -3.34
N HIS A 333 -1.07 -13.45 -4.22
CA HIS A 333 -2.00 -12.41 -4.65
C HIS A 333 -2.88 -11.91 -3.50
N LEU A 334 -3.21 -12.78 -2.54
CA LEU A 334 -4.00 -12.37 -1.37
C LEU A 334 -3.19 -11.44 -0.46
N MET A 335 -1.95 -11.78 -0.14
CA MET A 335 -1.07 -10.92 0.66
C MET A 335 -0.86 -9.57 -0.02
N ARG A 336 -0.51 -9.59 -1.31
CA ARG A 336 -0.31 -8.38 -2.12
C ARG A 336 -1.52 -7.46 -2.10
N ALA A 337 -2.71 -8.00 -2.37
CA ALA A 337 -3.96 -7.26 -2.34
C ALA A 337 -4.31 -6.75 -0.92
N THR A 338 -4.05 -7.56 0.11
CA THR A 338 -4.30 -7.18 1.51
C THR A 338 -3.42 -6.00 1.93
N VAL A 339 -2.14 -6.00 1.56
CA VAL A 339 -1.24 -4.89 1.85
C VAL A 339 -1.65 -3.63 1.08
N ALA A 340 -1.98 -3.74 -0.20
CA ALA A 340 -2.49 -2.62 -0.99
C ALA A 340 -3.80 -2.05 -0.40
N PHE A 341 -4.69 -2.91 0.10
CA PHE A 341 -5.93 -2.51 0.76
C PHE A 341 -5.69 -1.71 2.05
N GLY A 342 -4.69 -2.09 2.85
CA GLY A 342 -4.31 -1.42 4.11
C GLY A 342 -3.41 -0.20 3.94
N GLY A 343 -2.80 -0.02 2.78
CA GLY A 343 -1.78 0.98 2.47
C GLY A 343 -0.46 0.30 2.07
N TYR A 344 0.29 0.96 1.19
CA TYR A 344 1.54 0.40 0.68
C TYR A 344 2.67 0.50 1.71
N ALA A 345 3.57 -0.48 1.72
CA ALA A 345 4.64 -0.59 2.70
C ALA A 345 6.02 -0.66 2.04
N ASN A 346 7.04 -0.21 2.76
CA ASN A 346 8.43 -0.43 2.40
C ASN A 346 8.82 -1.90 2.56
N LEU A 347 9.93 -2.30 1.94
CA LEU A 347 10.58 -3.57 2.26
C LEU A 347 10.98 -3.63 3.73
N PRO A 348 10.94 -4.81 4.37
CA PRO A 348 11.33 -4.98 5.78
C PRO A 348 12.73 -4.46 6.08
N GLU A 349 13.68 -4.62 5.15
CA GLU A 349 15.05 -4.12 5.31
C GLU A 349 15.14 -2.59 5.29
N GLU A 350 14.12 -1.91 4.76
CA GLU A 350 14.03 -0.46 4.75
C GLU A 350 13.27 0.07 5.96
N THR A 351 12.10 -0.50 6.25
CA THR A 351 11.31 -0.07 7.40
C THR A 351 10.41 -1.21 7.88
N ILE A 352 10.45 -1.53 9.15
CA ILE A 352 9.48 -2.38 9.83
C ILE A 352 8.42 -1.50 10.50
N TYR A 353 7.17 -1.94 10.41
CA TYR A 353 6.00 -1.31 11.03
C TYR A 353 5.41 -2.25 12.09
N ALA A 354 6.02 -2.30 13.28
CA ALA A 354 5.51 -3.14 14.35
C ALA A 354 4.25 -2.51 14.95
N ALA A 355 3.13 -3.20 14.90
CA ALA A 355 1.84 -2.70 15.37
C ALA A 355 1.40 -3.35 16.68
N LEU A 356 0.73 -2.57 17.54
CA LEU A 356 0.14 -3.05 18.79
C LEU A 356 -1.25 -2.44 18.94
N THR A 357 -2.28 -3.30 19.15
CA THR A 357 -3.68 -2.87 19.28
C THR A 357 -4.29 -3.15 20.65
N ALA A 358 -3.63 -3.98 21.45
CA ALA A 358 -4.11 -4.39 22.76
C ALA A 358 -2.98 -4.37 23.79
N ASP A 359 -3.33 -4.23 25.04
CA ASP A 359 -2.40 -4.32 26.16
C ASP A 359 -2.04 -5.77 26.51
N SER A 360 -1.24 -5.97 27.57
CA SER A 360 -0.81 -7.30 28.04
C SER A 360 -1.96 -8.20 28.52
N LYS A 361 -3.16 -7.66 28.73
CA LYS A 361 -4.36 -8.39 29.10
C LYS A 361 -5.26 -8.72 27.89
N GLY A 362 -4.88 -8.28 26.69
CA GLY A 362 -5.69 -8.41 25.46
C GLY A 362 -6.81 -7.38 25.33
N GLU A 363 -6.83 -6.35 26.18
CA GLU A 363 -7.81 -5.27 26.07
C GLU A 363 -7.34 -4.22 25.07
N LEU A 364 -8.26 -3.70 24.23
CA LEU A 364 -7.95 -2.68 23.25
C LEU A 364 -7.36 -1.43 23.91
N LEU A 365 -6.36 -0.84 23.27
CA LEU A 365 -5.76 0.41 23.74
C LEU A 365 -6.78 1.55 23.64
N ARG A 366 -6.91 2.32 24.70
CA ARG A 366 -7.90 3.41 24.84
C ARG A 366 -7.25 4.65 25.42
N GLY A 367 -7.68 5.82 24.94
CA GLY A 367 -7.13 7.10 25.37
C GLY A 367 -7.55 7.56 26.79
N ASP A 368 -8.45 6.85 27.48
CA ASP A 368 -8.81 7.06 28.87
C ASP A 368 -7.92 6.31 29.87
N ARG A 369 -6.93 5.56 29.38
CA ARG A 369 -5.95 4.83 30.18
C ARG A 369 -4.54 5.38 29.96
N VAL A 370 -3.67 5.17 30.95
CA VAL A 370 -2.24 5.49 30.87
C VAL A 370 -1.48 4.21 30.60
N TYR A 371 -0.63 4.25 29.57
CA TYR A 371 0.27 3.13 29.26
C TYR A 371 1.72 3.59 29.30
N ARG A 372 2.63 2.65 29.48
CA ARG A 372 4.07 2.89 29.53
C ARG A 372 4.85 1.79 28.83
N LEU A 373 5.78 2.20 27.96
CA LEU A 373 6.80 1.32 27.39
C LEU A 373 8.12 1.63 28.07
N ARG A 374 8.75 0.64 28.71
CA ARG A 374 10.04 0.79 29.40
C ARG A 374 11.12 0.11 28.58
N PHE A 375 12.15 0.87 28.26
CA PHE A 375 13.35 0.38 27.57
C PHE A 375 14.53 0.39 28.57
N PRO A 376 14.96 -0.76 29.06
CA PRO A 376 16.16 -0.85 29.90
C PRO A 376 17.40 -0.31 29.17
N ALA A 377 18.44 -0.03 29.92
CA ALA A 377 19.74 0.32 29.35
C ALA A 377 20.19 -0.71 28.30
N GLY A 378 20.60 -0.26 27.13
CA GLY A 378 21.02 -1.10 26.01
C GLY A 378 19.88 -1.76 25.23
N ALA A 379 18.61 -1.61 25.61
CA ALA A 379 17.44 -2.19 24.90
C ALA A 379 16.81 -1.27 23.83
N ARG A 380 17.50 -0.19 23.45
CA ARG A 380 17.06 0.67 22.33
C ARG A 380 16.83 -0.15 21.08
N PRO A 381 15.78 0.15 20.28
CA PRO A 381 15.56 -0.51 18.99
C PRO A 381 16.83 -0.47 18.11
N PRO A 382 17.36 -1.63 17.67
CA PRO A 382 18.57 -1.66 16.87
C PRO A 382 18.27 -1.31 15.41
N VAL A 383 18.50 -0.06 15.04
CA VAL A 383 18.25 0.51 13.70
C VAL A 383 19.48 1.27 13.19
N GLY A 384 19.66 1.32 11.88
CA GLY A 384 20.75 2.05 11.22
C GLY A 384 20.41 3.53 11.00
N ALA A 385 19.12 3.87 10.95
CA ALA A 385 18.68 5.26 10.76
C ALA A 385 18.04 5.82 12.02
N PHE A 386 16.77 5.57 12.26
CA PHE A 386 16.02 6.04 13.42
C PHE A 386 14.80 5.16 13.67
N TRP A 387 14.16 5.34 14.80
CA TRP A 387 12.86 4.73 15.07
C TRP A 387 11.89 5.79 15.59
N SER A 388 10.59 5.53 15.43
CA SER A 388 9.52 6.36 15.98
C SER A 388 8.30 5.53 16.39
N LEU A 389 7.56 6.04 17.38
CA LEU A 389 6.29 5.50 17.85
C LEU A 389 5.19 6.52 17.58
N SER A 390 4.11 6.08 16.93
CA SER A 390 2.92 6.89 16.65
C SER A 390 1.65 6.17 17.06
N ALA A 391 0.59 6.94 17.37
CA ALA A 391 -0.73 6.42 17.68
C ALA A 391 -1.74 6.75 16.57
N TYR A 392 -2.57 5.76 16.20
CA TYR A 392 -3.58 5.87 15.15
C TYR A 392 -4.95 5.42 15.63
N ARG A 393 -5.99 6.12 15.22
CA ARG A 393 -7.37 5.70 15.46
C ARG A 393 -7.63 4.34 14.80
N LEU A 394 -8.30 3.43 15.51
CA LEU A 394 -8.65 2.14 14.92
C LEU A 394 -9.71 2.24 13.82
N ALA A 395 -10.54 3.29 13.82
CA ALA A 395 -11.65 3.44 12.89
C ALA A 395 -11.20 3.67 11.43
N ASP A 396 -10.11 4.42 11.23
CA ASP A 396 -9.72 4.91 9.90
C ASP A 396 -8.20 4.99 9.69
N PHE A 397 -7.40 4.57 10.66
CA PHE A 397 -5.93 4.65 10.66
C PHE A 397 -5.39 6.07 10.44
N SER A 398 -6.16 7.10 10.77
CA SER A 398 -5.69 8.47 10.85
C SER A 398 -4.88 8.68 12.14
N PHE A 399 -4.04 9.72 12.18
CA PHE A 399 -3.35 10.08 13.43
C PHE A 399 -4.34 10.27 14.57
N MET A 400 -3.97 9.80 15.76
CA MET A 400 -4.74 10.04 16.97
C MET A 400 -4.72 11.53 17.31
N PRO A 401 -5.87 12.26 17.27
CA PRO A 401 -5.89 13.69 17.57
C PRO A 401 -5.48 13.95 19.02
N ASN A 402 -4.70 14.99 19.25
CA ASN A 402 -4.31 15.42 20.59
C ASN A 402 -4.06 16.94 20.63
N ALA A 403 -4.25 17.56 21.77
CA ALA A 403 -4.12 19.00 21.96
C ALA A 403 -2.69 19.53 21.80
N ALA A 404 -1.67 18.67 22.00
CA ALA A 404 -0.27 19.05 21.87
C ALA A 404 0.22 19.01 20.40
N ALA A 405 -0.59 18.50 19.47
CA ALA A 405 -0.21 18.30 18.06
C ALA A 405 1.09 17.48 17.88
N ILE A 406 1.37 16.56 18.80
CA ILE A 406 2.51 15.64 18.76
C ILE A 406 2.02 14.29 18.25
N TYR A 407 2.47 13.86 17.07
CA TYR A 407 2.00 12.64 16.41
C TYR A 407 3.04 11.51 16.37
N SER A 408 4.25 11.79 16.85
CA SER A 408 5.31 10.80 16.99
C SER A 408 6.27 11.14 18.11
N VAL A 409 6.88 10.11 18.71
CA VAL A 409 8.03 10.19 19.59
C VAL A 409 9.10 9.24 19.08
N GLY A 410 10.38 9.66 19.06
CA GLY A 410 11.46 8.85 18.48
C GLY A 410 12.84 9.41 18.80
N ASP A 411 13.88 8.60 18.58
CA ASP A 411 15.26 8.90 18.95
C ASP A 411 15.96 9.92 18.03
N HIS A 412 15.34 10.26 16.91
CA HIS A 412 15.81 11.31 16.00
C HIS A 412 15.47 12.72 16.48
N LYS A 413 14.60 12.85 17.50
CA LYS A 413 14.12 14.14 17.99
C LYS A 413 15.05 14.69 19.09
N PRO A 414 15.48 15.97 19.02
CA PRO A 414 16.35 16.57 20.02
C PRO A 414 15.78 16.58 21.44
N GLU A 415 14.45 16.63 21.56
CA GLU A 415 13.75 16.60 22.84
C GLU A 415 13.64 15.20 23.46
N PHE A 416 14.06 14.14 22.75
CA PHE A 416 14.03 12.77 23.28
C PHE A 416 15.00 12.64 24.47
N ARG A 417 14.52 12.07 25.57
CA ARG A 417 15.25 11.97 26.85
C ARG A 417 15.60 10.51 27.17
N THR A 418 16.77 10.35 27.74
CA THR A 418 17.25 9.11 28.35
C THR A 418 17.72 9.40 29.78
N ALA A 419 17.52 8.44 30.68
CA ALA A 419 18.12 8.48 32.01
C ALA A 419 19.67 8.39 31.93
N PRO A 420 20.41 8.73 33.02
CA PRO A 420 21.88 8.66 33.01
C PRO A 420 22.46 7.28 32.71
N ASP A 421 21.74 6.21 33.04
CA ASP A 421 22.12 4.83 32.72
C ASP A 421 21.82 4.43 31.26
N GLY A 422 21.20 5.32 30.47
CA GLY A 422 20.81 5.07 29.07
C GLY A 422 19.43 4.38 28.92
N SER A 423 18.72 4.10 30.01
CA SER A 423 17.34 3.63 29.96
C SER A 423 16.38 4.78 29.59
N PHE A 424 15.18 4.45 29.12
CA PHE A 424 14.13 5.44 28.87
C PHE A 424 12.74 4.78 28.93
N ALA A 425 11.73 5.61 29.05
CA ALA A 425 10.35 5.19 28.96
C ALA A 425 9.55 6.08 28.00
N ILE A 426 8.46 5.56 27.47
CA ILE A 426 7.47 6.32 26.71
C ILE A 426 6.13 6.18 27.44
N ARG A 427 5.64 7.30 27.95
CA ARG A 427 4.29 7.44 28.48
C ARG A 427 3.33 7.70 27.35
N ILE A 428 2.31 6.86 27.20
CA ILE A 428 1.21 7.03 26.25
C ILE A 428 -0.03 7.42 27.06
N ALA A 429 -0.39 8.69 27.03
CA ALA A 429 -1.44 9.25 27.87
C ALA A 429 -1.90 10.61 27.33
N ARG A 430 -3.05 11.11 27.80
CA ARG A 430 -3.50 12.48 27.52
C ARG A 430 -2.59 13.51 28.17
N GLU A 431 -2.21 13.27 29.42
CA GLU A 431 -1.42 14.17 30.23
C GLU A 431 0.07 13.90 30.09
N PRO A 432 0.89 14.95 30.00
CA PRO A 432 2.34 14.81 29.92
C PRO A 432 2.91 14.26 31.22
N PRO A 433 4.13 13.70 31.19
CA PRO A 433 4.89 13.39 32.40
C PRO A 433 5.28 14.68 33.16
N THR A 434 5.47 14.57 34.47
CA THR A 434 6.02 15.62 35.30
C THR A 434 7.45 15.96 34.89
N SER A 435 7.97 17.12 35.33
CA SER A 435 9.38 17.50 35.07
C SER A 435 10.35 16.47 35.62
N ALA A 436 10.12 15.93 36.83
CA ALA A 436 10.96 14.90 37.42
C ALA A 436 10.94 13.58 36.63
N GLU A 437 9.78 13.14 36.12
CA GLU A 437 9.69 11.97 35.27
C GLU A 437 10.42 12.18 33.92
N ARG A 438 10.32 13.38 33.32
CA ARG A 438 11.08 13.73 32.12
C ARG A 438 12.60 13.70 32.34
N GLU A 439 13.07 14.24 33.45
CA GLU A 439 14.48 14.18 33.83
C GLU A 439 14.95 12.74 34.06
N ALA A 440 14.06 11.88 34.53
CA ALA A 440 14.29 10.44 34.66
C ALA A 440 14.18 9.66 33.33
N GLY A 441 14.09 10.33 32.19
CA GLY A 441 14.08 9.70 30.86
C GLY A 441 12.69 9.32 30.35
N GLU A 442 11.60 9.87 30.91
CA GLU A 442 10.25 9.61 30.43
C GLU A 442 9.88 10.55 29.27
N ASN A 443 9.58 9.97 28.11
CA ASN A 443 9.10 10.66 26.93
C ASN A 443 7.59 10.55 26.85
N TRP A 444 6.93 11.38 26.03
CA TRP A 444 5.49 11.44 25.96
C TRP A 444 4.96 11.31 24.54
N LEU A 445 4.05 10.36 24.34
CA LEU A 445 3.20 10.27 23.17
C LEU A 445 1.76 10.59 23.59
N PRO A 446 1.25 11.80 23.29
CA PRO A 446 -0.12 12.16 23.63
C PRO A 446 -1.13 11.38 22.78
N VAL A 447 -2.24 11.00 23.40
CA VAL A 447 -3.37 10.35 22.74
C VAL A 447 -4.67 11.06 23.12
N GLY A 448 -5.62 11.07 22.19
CA GLY A 448 -6.97 11.59 22.40
C GLY A 448 -7.94 10.49 22.87
N GLU A 449 -9.24 10.74 22.70
CA GLU A 449 -10.29 9.80 23.08
C GLU A 449 -10.47 8.64 22.12
N GLY A 450 -11.01 7.55 22.65
CA GLY A 450 -11.38 6.37 21.86
C GLY A 450 -10.26 5.32 21.71
N PRO A 451 -10.55 4.24 20.97
CA PRO A 451 -9.60 3.16 20.75
C PRO A 451 -8.56 3.55 19.68
N TYR A 452 -7.32 3.09 19.89
CA TYR A 452 -6.21 3.35 19.00
C TYR A 452 -5.26 2.15 18.86
N SER A 453 -4.40 2.21 17.86
CA SER A 453 -3.25 1.34 17.70
C SER A 453 -1.96 2.13 17.84
N LEU A 454 -0.91 1.46 18.32
CA LEU A 454 0.46 1.96 18.27
C LEU A 454 1.18 1.36 17.06
N VAL A 455 2.00 2.16 16.39
CA VAL A 455 2.91 1.70 15.34
C VAL A 455 4.32 2.15 15.69
N LEU A 456 5.19 1.17 15.98
CA LEU A 456 6.62 1.37 16.15
C LEU A 456 7.28 1.18 14.78
N ARG A 457 7.81 2.26 14.23
CA ARG A 457 8.55 2.27 12.96
C ARG A 457 10.04 2.15 13.20
N LEU A 458 10.66 1.17 12.55
CA LEU A 458 12.09 0.88 12.66
C LEU A 458 12.72 1.09 11.28
N TYR A 459 13.42 2.21 11.09
CA TYR A 459 14.03 2.57 9.81
C TYR A 459 15.46 2.04 9.72
N GLU A 460 15.78 1.34 8.63
CA GLU A 460 17.00 0.54 8.45
C GLU A 460 17.21 -0.44 9.62
N PRO A 461 16.23 -1.34 9.86
CA PRO A 461 16.29 -2.26 11.00
C PRO A 461 17.51 -3.15 10.93
N GLY A 462 18.18 -3.33 12.06
CA GLY A 462 19.32 -4.22 12.20
C GLY A 462 18.93 -5.70 12.12
N GLY A 463 19.92 -6.57 11.93
CA GLY A 463 19.71 -8.02 11.79
C GLY A 463 18.89 -8.63 12.93
N ALA A 464 19.06 -8.17 14.17
CA ALA A 464 18.30 -8.66 15.31
C ALA A 464 16.79 -8.38 15.22
N VAL A 465 16.38 -7.34 14.50
CA VAL A 465 14.97 -7.05 14.23
C VAL A 465 14.44 -8.00 13.17
N LEU A 466 15.20 -8.16 12.08
CA LEU A 466 14.80 -8.96 10.91
C LEU A 466 14.71 -10.45 11.23
N ASP A 467 15.63 -10.97 12.06
CA ASP A 467 15.70 -12.39 12.43
C ASP A 467 14.90 -12.79 13.69
N GLY A 468 14.16 -11.85 14.28
CA GLY A 468 13.26 -12.14 15.41
C GLY A 468 13.89 -12.08 16.80
N ARG A 469 15.19 -11.84 16.92
CA ARG A 469 15.87 -11.75 18.24
C ARG A 469 15.47 -10.49 19.02
N TYR A 470 15.25 -9.39 18.35
CA TYR A 470 14.75 -8.17 18.98
C TYR A 470 13.25 -8.28 19.26
N LYS A 471 12.88 -8.00 20.49
CA LYS A 471 11.50 -7.92 20.96
C LYS A 471 11.29 -6.56 21.63
N PRO A 472 10.35 -5.71 21.14
CA PRO A 472 10.01 -4.49 21.86
C PRO A 472 9.49 -4.80 23.27
N PRO A 473 9.54 -3.86 24.18
CA PRO A 473 8.97 -4.02 25.52
C PRO A 473 7.49 -4.38 25.47
N VAL A 474 7.04 -5.07 26.50
CA VAL A 474 5.60 -5.24 26.78
C VAL A 474 5.02 -3.88 27.15
N LEU A 475 3.83 -3.59 26.66
CA LEU A 475 3.11 -2.38 27.04
C LEU A 475 2.47 -2.59 28.42
N GLU A 476 2.88 -1.78 29.39
CA GLU A 476 2.37 -1.80 30.76
C GLU A 476 1.17 -0.84 30.87
N THR A 477 0.07 -1.29 31.48
CA THR A 477 -1.00 -0.39 31.95
C THR A 477 -0.60 0.19 33.29
N VAL A 478 -0.55 1.52 33.38
CA VAL A 478 -0.25 2.22 34.62
C VAL A 478 -1.55 2.45 35.38
N THR A 479 -1.66 1.84 36.55
CA THR A 479 -2.80 2.11 37.47
C THR A 479 -2.59 3.50 38.06
N PRO A 480 -3.64 4.36 38.14
CA PRO A 480 -3.57 5.68 38.75
C PRO A 480 -3.10 5.66 40.19
#